data_04bcd77eb90e49f52f616116709c5300
#
_entry.id   04bcd77eb90e49f52f616116709c5300
#
_cell.length_a   1.000
_cell.length_b   1.000
_cell.length_c   1.000
_cell.angle_alpha   90.00
_cell.angle_beta   90.00
_cell.angle_gamma   90.00
#
_symmetry.space_group_name_H-M   'P 1'
#
loop_
_entity.id
_entity.type
_entity.pdbx_description
1 polymer ?
#
loop_
_entity_poly.entity_id
_entity_poly.type
_entity_poly.pdbx_seq_one_letter_code
_entity_poly.pdbx_strand_id
1 'polypeptide(L)'
;EGNNQILVFDFGWATPCQITISEISIKEVGDAVAPPTVEHPAAAPVPTRDATEVFSIYSDVYTSNVIRVTGGWSQTTVEQEVQLAEGDKAFYYTKCNYLGWEFNHSSTIGDMSAYPRFHMDIYVAEAGSIQFTPIWGADALKTYTLQAGWNTIDIDLVTEFVGINLANIIQIKWDKMPVTCYIDNVYFYKPVSTEVDNIIIENHATKVIENGQLFIIRNGVKFDATGSVVR
;
A
#
# COMPACT_ATOMS: atom_id res chain seq x y z
N GLU A 1 -19.23 -32.94 26.76
CA GLU A 1 -17.92 -33.17 26.17
C GLU A 1 -16.93 -32.22 26.87
N GLY A 2 -16.04 -32.79 27.68
CA GLY A 2 -15.10 -31.98 28.47
C GLY A 2 -14.00 -31.37 27.58
N ASN A 3 -13.88 -30.06 27.62
CA ASN A 3 -12.75 -29.34 27.00
C ASN A 3 -11.50 -29.61 27.86
N ASN A 4 -10.65 -30.51 27.41
CA ASN A 4 -9.35 -30.74 28.05
C ASN A 4 -8.45 -29.53 27.81
N GLN A 5 -8.27 -28.68 28.80
CA GLN A 5 -7.31 -27.60 28.77
C GLN A 5 -5.99 -28.08 29.37
N ILE A 6 -4.89 -27.84 28.67
CA ILE A 6 -3.54 -28.22 29.11
C ILE A 6 -2.83 -26.95 29.56
N LEU A 7 -2.30 -26.99 30.78
CA LEU A 7 -1.40 -25.94 31.26
C LEU A 7 0.03 -26.38 30.96
N VAL A 8 0.74 -25.60 30.17
CA VAL A 8 2.13 -25.86 29.77
C VAL A 8 3.05 -24.85 30.45
N PHE A 9 4.07 -25.36 31.14
CA PHE A 9 5.16 -24.54 31.65
C PHE A 9 6.34 -24.70 30.70
N ASP A 10 6.71 -23.65 29.98
CA ASP A 10 7.87 -23.60 29.11
C ASP A 10 9.00 -22.81 29.80
N PHE A 11 10.09 -23.50 30.12
CA PHE A 11 11.26 -22.91 30.78
C PHE A 11 12.38 -22.56 29.80
N GLY A 12 12.14 -22.66 28.51
CA GLY A 12 13.11 -22.37 27.45
C GLY A 12 14.32 -23.33 27.48
N TRP A 13 15.35 -22.97 26.73
CA TRP A 13 16.63 -23.73 26.65
C TRP A 13 17.60 -23.25 27.74
N ALA A 14 17.16 -23.24 28.99
CA ALA A 14 18.03 -22.89 30.12
C ALA A 14 18.95 -24.05 30.51
N THR A 15 20.10 -23.72 31.12
CA THR A 15 20.97 -24.69 31.80
C THR A 15 20.12 -25.57 32.75
N PRO A 16 20.39 -26.85 32.89
CA PRO A 16 19.61 -27.72 33.75
C PRO A 16 19.41 -27.08 35.12
N CYS A 17 18.17 -26.77 35.46
CA CYS A 17 17.79 -26.22 36.75
C CYS A 17 16.71 -27.12 37.40
N GLN A 18 16.72 -27.18 38.72
CA GLN A 18 15.67 -27.86 39.47
C GLN A 18 14.63 -26.86 39.85
N ILE A 19 13.38 -27.09 39.41
CA ILE A 19 12.24 -26.27 39.74
C ILE A 19 11.29 -27.09 40.61
N THR A 20 10.94 -26.56 41.77
CA THR A 20 9.94 -27.14 42.64
C THR A 20 8.67 -26.30 42.61
N ILE A 21 7.58 -26.91 42.18
CA ILE A 21 6.27 -26.26 42.19
C ILE A 21 5.51 -26.87 43.39
N SER A 22 5.29 -26.06 44.41
CA SER A 22 4.65 -26.52 45.65
C SER A 22 3.12 -26.49 45.61
N GLU A 23 2.56 -25.60 44.79
CA GLU A 23 1.10 -25.48 44.66
C GLU A 23 0.72 -24.89 43.28
N ILE A 24 -0.27 -25.50 42.63
CA ILE A 24 -0.97 -24.93 41.48
C ILE A 24 -2.44 -24.88 41.83
N SER A 25 -3.01 -23.67 41.87
CA SER A 25 -4.42 -23.46 42.14
C SER A 25 -5.10 -22.84 40.93
N ILE A 26 -6.14 -23.51 40.42
CA ILE A 26 -7.02 -22.98 39.37
C ILE A 26 -8.33 -22.64 40.08
N LYS A 27 -8.70 -21.38 40.09
CA LYS A 27 -9.99 -20.91 40.63
C LYS A 27 -10.89 -20.53 39.48
N GLU A 28 -12.14 -20.94 39.54
CA GLU A 28 -13.18 -20.39 38.67
C GLU A 28 -13.32 -18.91 39.00
N VAL A 29 -13.00 -18.05 38.06
CA VAL A 29 -13.30 -16.62 38.13
C VAL A 29 -14.69 -16.49 37.56
N GLY A 30 -15.69 -16.21 38.46
CA GLY A 30 -17.07 -16.01 38.02
C GLY A 30 -17.15 -15.01 36.88
N ASP A 31 -18.12 -15.19 36.02
CA ASP A 31 -18.40 -14.50 34.76
C ASP A 31 -17.25 -13.58 34.29
N ALA A 32 -16.34 -14.16 33.52
CA ALA A 32 -15.24 -13.39 32.93
C ALA A 32 -15.86 -12.20 32.19
N VAL A 33 -15.63 -11.00 32.69
CA VAL A 33 -15.89 -9.80 31.91
C VAL A 33 -15.12 -9.98 30.61
N ALA A 34 -15.83 -10.15 29.52
CA ALA A 34 -15.20 -10.26 28.22
C ALA A 34 -14.20 -9.11 28.10
N PRO A 35 -12.97 -9.37 27.67
CA PRO A 35 -12.01 -8.29 27.47
C PRO A 35 -12.67 -7.23 26.57
N PRO A 36 -12.44 -5.93 26.81
CA PRO A 36 -13.07 -4.89 26.03
C PRO A 36 -12.77 -5.16 24.55
N THR A 37 -13.82 -5.33 23.77
CA THR A 37 -13.69 -5.46 22.32
C THR A 37 -13.16 -4.13 21.79
N VAL A 38 -12.00 -4.15 21.17
CA VAL A 38 -11.50 -2.97 20.45
C VAL A 38 -12.42 -2.78 19.25
N GLU A 39 -13.10 -1.64 19.20
CA GLU A 39 -13.89 -1.28 18.03
C GLU A 39 -12.92 -0.84 16.91
N HIS A 40 -12.93 -1.57 15.81
CA HIS A 40 -12.11 -1.27 14.65
C HIS A 40 -12.86 -0.30 13.70
N PRO A 41 -12.16 0.51 12.89
CA PRO A 41 -12.80 1.35 11.89
C PRO A 41 -13.50 0.51 10.82
N ALA A 42 -14.31 1.16 9.98
CA ALA A 42 -14.80 0.56 8.73
C ALA A 42 -13.62 0.22 7.81
N ALA A 43 -13.88 -0.65 6.82
CA ALA A 43 -12.92 -1.05 5.80
C ALA A 43 -12.21 0.14 5.14
N ALA A 44 -10.98 -0.07 4.72
CA ALA A 44 -10.20 0.89 3.93
C ALA A 44 -10.86 1.14 2.55
N PRO A 45 -10.53 2.24 1.87
CA PRO A 45 -10.93 2.44 0.49
C PRO A 45 -10.43 1.31 -0.40
N VAL A 46 -11.31 0.75 -1.25
CA VAL A 46 -10.94 -0.35 -2.15
C VAL A 46 -10.09 0.19 -3.29
N PRO A 47 -8.86 -0.29 -3.50
CA PRO A 47 -8.03 0.12 -4.63
C PRO A 47 -8.65 -0.31 -5.97
N THR A 48 -8.51 0.54 -6.99
CA THR A 48 -9.14 0.33 -8.32
C THR A 48 -8.14 0.25 -9.48
N ARG A 49 -6.82 0.21 -9.19
CA ARG A 49 -5.79 0.11 -10.24
C ARG A 49 -5.79 -1.28 -10.86
N ASP A 50 -5.37 -1.38 -12.12
CA ASP A 50 -5.12 -2.69 -12.74
C ASP A 50 -3.98 -3.39 -12.00
N ALA A 51 -4.17 -4.66 -11.66
CA ALA A 51 -3.18 -5.45 -10.91
C ALA A 51 -1.82 -5.56 -11.65
N THR A 52 -1.80 -5.46 -12.97
CA THR A 52 -0.57 -5.49 -13.79
C THR A 52 0.27 -4.20 -13.65
N GLU A 53 -0.31 -3.17 -13.07
CA GLU A 53 0.34 -1.88 -12.84
C GLU A 53 0.76 -1.69 -11.39
N VAL A 54 0.56 -2.70 -10.55
CA VAL A 54 0.79 -2.65 -9.11
C VAL A 54 1.89 -3.63 -8.71
N PHE A 55 2.80 -3.18 -7.87
CA PHE A 55 3.71 -4.02 -7.09
C PHE A 55 3.26 -3.96 -5.64
N SER A 56 2.48 -4.96 -5.22
CA SER A 56 1.86 -4.99 -3.90
C SER A 56 2.80 -5.49 -2.81
N ILE A 57 2.78 -4.81 -1.67
CA ILE A 57 3.42 -5.26 -0.44
C ILE A 57 2.35 -5.86 0.49
N TYR A 58 1.23 -5.16 0.64
CA TYR A 58 0.10 -5.59 1.46
C TYR A 58 -1.20 -5.00 0.91
N SER A 59 -2.18 -5.84 0.64
CA SER A 59 -3.54 -5.46 0.22
C SER A 59 -4.40 -6.72 0.15
N ASP A 60 -5.69 -6.60 0.40
CA ASP A 60 -6.66 -7.69 0.18
C ASP A 60 -7.09 -7.79 -1.30
N VAL A 61 -6.86 -6.73 -2.08
CA VAL A 61 -7.22 -6.68 -3.52
C VAL A 61 -6.11 -7.23 -4.40
N TYR A 62 -4.84 -6.98 -4.03
CA TYR A 62 -3.69 -7.38 -4.83
C TYR A 62 -2.88 -8.47 -4.15
N THR A 63 -2.45 -9.47 -4.92
CA THR A 63 -1.51 -10.47 -4.42
C THR A 63 -0.17 -9.79 -4.09
N SER A 64 0.33 -10.03 -2.87
CA SER A 64 1.64 -9.52 -2.46
C SER A 64 2.75 -10.06 -3.33
N ASN A 65 3.62 -9.18 -3.81
CA ASN A 65 4.81 -9.52 -4.61
C ASN A 65 6.02 -9.87 -3.76
N VAL A 66 5.98 -9.57 -2.46
CA VAL A 66 7.10 -9.73 -1.52
C VAL A 66 6.66 -10.40 -0.24
N ILE A 67 7.62 -11.00 0.46
CA ILE A 67 7.46 -11.37 1.86
C ILE A 67 7.98 -10.19 2.69
N ARG A 68 7.08 -9.54 3.37
CA ARG A 68 7.38 -8.45 4.27
C ARG A 68 7.98 -8.97 5.57
N VAL A 69 9.06 -8.34 6.02
CA VAL A 69 9.65 -8.56 7.35
C VAL A 69 9.54 -7.27 8.13
N THR A 70 9.02 -7.37 9.34
CA THR A 70 8.93 -6.24 10.28
C THR A 70 9.54 -6.62 11.62
N GLY A 71 9.95 -5.61 12.38
CA GLY A 71 10.50 -5.81 13.72
C GLY A 71 12.01 -5.63 13.79
N GLY A 72 12.56 -5.76 14.97
CA GLY A 72 13.93 -5.45 15.25
C GLY A 72 14.15 -3.94 15.45
N TRP A 73 15.39 -3.48 15.34
CA TRP A 73 15.83 -2.07 15.45
C TRP A 73 15.30 -1.32 16.69
N SER A 74 15.01 -2.03 17.80
CA SER A 74 14.52 -1.45 19.06
C SER A 74 13.16 -0.71 18.95
N GLN A 75 12.34 -1.03 17.97
CA GLN A 75 10.98 -0.48 17.88
C GLN A 75 10.11 -1.00 19.03
N THR A 76 9.26 -0.12 19.57
CA THR A 76 8.22 -0.48 20.56
C THR A 76 6.87 -0.74 19.91
N THR A 77 6.73 -0.41 18.64
CA THR A 77 5.51 -0.59 17.85
C THR A 77 5.08 -2.05 17.85
N VAL A 78 3.83 -2.29 18.24
CA VAL A 78 3.20 -3.61 18.24
C VAL A 78 2.28 -3.70 17.05
N GLU A 79 2.44 -4.74 16.26
CA GLU A 79 1.66 -5.03 15.06
C GLU A 79 0.66 -6.17 15.31
N GLN A 80 -0.56 -6.00 14.82
CA GLN A 80 -1.58 -7.05 14.76
C GLN A 80 -2.36 -6.91 13.46
N GLU A 81 -2.48 -7.99 12.69
CA GLU A 81 -3.43 -8.04 11.58
C GLU A 81 -4.84 -8.23 12.16
N VAL A 82 -5.76 -7.37 11.77
CA VAL A 82 -7.16 -7.39 12.23
C VAL A 82 -8.11 -7.38 11.05
N GLN A 83 -9.26 -8.01 11.22
CA GLN A 83 -10.32 -7.98 10.22
C GLN A 83 -11.22 -6.76 10.47
N LEU A 84 -11.41 -5.93 9.44
CA LEU A 84 -12.26 -4.74 9.47
C LEU A 84 -13.66 -5.05 8.92
N ALA A 85 -13.74 -5.86 7.86
CA ALA A 85 -14.95 -6.36 7.25
C ALA A 85 -14.74 -7.75 6.67
N GLU A 86 -15.78 -8.39 6.13
CA GLU A 86 -15.61 -9.66 5.43
C GLU A 86 -14.69 -9.49 4.22
N GLY A 87 -13.55 -10.21 4.23
CA GLY A 87 -12.54 -10.15 3.17
C GLY A 87 -11.65 -8.91 3.20
N ASP A 88 -11.78 -8.06 4.21
CA ASP A 88 -10.97 -6.84 4.36
C ASP A 88 -10.21 -6.87 5.69
N LYS A 89 -8.91 -6.68 5.64
CA LYS A 89 -8.00 -6.68 6.78
C LYS A 89 -7.07 -5.48 6.72
N ALA A 90 -6.59 -5.09 7.88
CA ALA A 90 -5.54 -4.09 8.00
C ALA A 90 -4.54 -4.46 9.09
N PHE A 91 -3.36 -3.88 9.06
CA PHE A 91 -2.47 -3.91 10.21
C PHE A 91 -2.84 -2.82 11.20
N TYR A 92 -3.23 -3.25 12.40
CA TYR A 92 -3.45 -2.40 13.56
C TYR A 92 -2.14 -2.26 14.34
N TYR A 93 -1.71 -1.02 14.55
CA TYR A 93 -0.50 -0.68 15.27
C TYR A 93 -0.80 0.02 16.57
N THR A 94 -0.09 -0.39 17.63
CA THR A 94 -0.15 0.21 18.96
C THR A 94 1.23 0.46 19.51
N LYS A 95 1.35 1.31 20.54
CA LYS A 95 2.63 1.71 21.15
C LYS A 95 3.63 2.23 20.13
N CYS A 96 3.13 2.90 19.11
CA CYS A 96 3.91 3.32 17.96
C CYS A 96 5.04 4.29 18.35
N ASN A 97 6.26 3.98 17.90
CA ASN A 97 7.36 4.91 17.83
C ASN A 97 7.82 5.07 16.37
N TYR A 98 8.29 4.01 15.74
CA TYR A 98 8.55 3.93 14.32
C TYR A 98 8.29 2.51 13.83
N LEU A 99 8.24 2.33 12.52
CA LEU A 99 7.98 1.06 11.87
C LEU A 99 8.85 0.96 10.60
N GLY A 100 9.46 -0.19 10.38
CA GLY A 100 10.12 -0.52 9.14
C GLY A 100 9.57 -1.82 8.58
N TRP A 101 9.34 -1.84 7.25
CA TRP A 101 9.05 -3.05 6.51
C TRP A 101 10.21 -3.32 5.54
N GLU A 102 10.99 -4.36 5.82
CA GLU A 102 11.96 -4.87 4.87
C GLU A 102 11.29 -5.76 3.84
N PHE A 103 11.80 -5.71 2.64
CA PHE A 103 11.42 -6.63 1.58
C PHE A 103 12.33 -7.85 1.66
N ASN A 104 11.84 -8.98 1.13
CA ASN A 104 12.64 -10.19 1.06
C ASN A 104 13.98 -9.89 0.39
N HIS A 105 15.09 -10.25 1.05
CA HIS A 105 16.49 -9.97 0.70
C HIS A 105 16.98 -10.51 -0.66
N SER A 106 16.10 -10.77 -1.62
CA SER A 106 16.55 -11.10 -2.97
C SER A 106 16.86 -9.80 -3.72
N SER A 107 18.03 -9.73 -4.32
CA SER A 107 18.55 -8.56 -5.06
C SER A 107 17.66 -8.07 -6.21
N THR A 108 16.63 -8.81 -6.57
CA THR A 108 15.68 -8.47 -7.64
C THR A 108 14.41 -7.80 -7.14
N ILE A 109 14.10 -7.84 -5.86
CA ILE A 109 12.84 -7.37 -5.29
C ILE A 109 12.89 -5.89 -4.92
N GLY A 110 14.08 -5.32 -4.78
CA GLY A 110 14.28 -3.91 -4.48
C GLY A 110 14.18 -2.97 -5.68
N ASP A 111 14.02 -3.47 -6.90
CA ASP A 111 13.95 -2.64 -8.11
C ASP A 111 12.52 -2.17 -8.37
N MET A 112 12.26 -0.92 -8.01
CA MET A 112 10.99 -0.22 -8.22
C MET A 112 11.06 0.75 -9.41
N SER A 113 12.04 0.62 -10.31
CA SER A 113 12.20 1.53 -11.46
C SER A 113 10.97 1.57 -12.38
N ALA A 114 10.24 0.45 -12.47
CA ALA A 114 8.99 0.38 -13.21
C ALA A 114 7.77 0.92 -12.44
N TYR A 115 7.91 1.17 -11.12
CA TYR A 115 6.82 1.55 -10.22
C TYR A 115 7.20 2.79 -9.40
N PRO A 116 7.39 3.95 -10.03
CA PRO A 116 7.92 5.16 -9.38
C PRO A 116 6.91 5.88 -8.49
N ARG A 117 5.76 5.30 -8.23
CA ARG A 117 4.71 5.81 -7.35
C ARG A 117 4.54 4.88 -6.17
N PHE A 118 4.16 5.44 -5.03
CA PHE A 118 3.85 4.70 -3.81
C PHE A 118 2.48 5.08 -3.29
N HIS A 119 1.76 4.10 -2.77
CA HIS A 119 0.44 4.25 -2.19
C HIS A 119 0.37 3.58 -0.84
N MET A 120 -0.34 4.19 0.11
CA MET A 120 -0.82 3.55 1.32
C MET A 120 -2.11 4.20 1.81
N ASP A 121 -2.97 3.42 2.44
CA ASP A 121 -4.09 3.90 3.23
C ASP A 121 -3.74 3.82 4.72
N ILE A 122 -3.98 4.91 5.44
CA ILE A 122 -3.74 4.98 6.88
C ILE A 122 -4.96 5.55 7.59
N TYR A 123 -5.43 4.86 8.61
CA TYR A 123 -6.49 5.35 9.50
C TYR A 123 -5.90 5.86 10.81
N VAL A 124 -6.37 7.02 11.23
CA VAL A 124 -6.10 7.59 12.55
C VAL A 124 -7.40 8.08 13.18
N ALA A 125 -7.54 7.89 14.51
CA ALA A 125 -8.72 8.37 15.22
C ALA A 125 -8.78 9.91 15.33
N GLU A 126 -7.62 10.55 15.35
CA GLU A 126 -7.47 12.00 15.49
C GLU A 126 -6.50 12.54 14.43
N ALA A 127 -6.72 13.78 14.01
CA ALA A 127 -5.84 14.45 13.07
C ALA A 127 -4.39 14.57 13.62
N GLY A 128 -3.41 14.41 12.73
CA GLY A 128 -2.01 14.42 13.13
C GLY A 128 -1.07 14.43 11.93
N SER A 129 0.06 13.76 12.08
CA SER A 129 1.02 13.58 11.00
C SER A 129 1.79 12.28 11.16
N ILE A 130 2.38 11.83 10.06
CA ILE A 130 3.31 10.71 10.00
C ILE A 130 4.51 11.10 9.15
N GLN A 131 5.67 10.55 9.44
CA GLN A 131 6.82 10.65 8.56
C GLN A 131 7.01 9.33 7.80
N PHE A 132 7.39 9.41 6.53
CA PHE A 132 7.62 8.28 5.67
C PHE A 132 8.88 8.49 4.83
N THR A 133 9.59 7.41 4.54
CA THR A 133 10.69 7.35 3.59
C THR A 133 10.83 5.95 3.02
N PRO A 134 11.07 5.80 1.71
CA PRO A 134 11.69 4.59 1.18
C PRO A 134 13.19 4.60 1.55
N ILE A 135 13.79 3.44 1.75
CA ILE A 135 15.22 3.28 2.06
C ILE A 135 15.93 2.72 0.83
N TRP A 136 16.86 3.51 0.28
CA TRP A 136 17.65 3.15 -0.90
C TRP A 136 19.17 3.34 -0.69
N GLY A 137 19.62 3.28 0.56
CA GLY A 137 20.94 3.69 1.01
C GLY A 137 20.96 5.10 1.61
N ALA A 138 19.79 5.75 1.66
CA ALA A 138 19.55 7.01 2.35
C ALA A 138 18.25 6.94 3.15
N ASP A 139 18.12 7.83 4.13
CA ASP A 139 16.93 8.04 4.98
C ASP A 139 16.52 9.50 4.84
N ALA A 140 15.49 9.78 4.06
CA ALA A 140 15.04 11.14 3.71
C ALA A 140 13.58 11.35 4.10
N LEU A 141 13.29 11.30 5.39
CA LEU A 141 11.95 11.41 5.96
C LEU A 141 11.18 12.64 5.45
N LYS A 142 9.96 12.41 4.98
CA LYS A 142 8.96 13.43 4.61
C LYS A 142 7.76 13.34 5.53
N THR A 143 7.17 14.48 5.85
CA THR A 143 6.01 14.58 6.75
C THR A 143 4.72 14.69 5.95
N TYR A 144 3.75 13.85 6.28
CA TYR A 144 2.42 13.85 5.70
C TYR A 144 1.39 14.17 6.79
N THR A 145 0.52 15.13 6.52
CA THR A 145 -0.57 15.52 7.42
C THR A 145 -1.71 14.53 7.28
N LEU A 146 -2.28 14.12 8.40
CA LEU A 146 -3.39 13.19 8.49
C LEU A 146 -4.62 13.88 9.07
N GLN A 147 -5.79 13.59 8.51
CA GLN A 147 -7.09 13.92 9.08
C GLN A 147 -7.64 12.72 9.87
N ALA A 148 -8.54 12.93 10.81
CA ALA A 148 -9.25 11.84 11.46
C ALA A 148 -10.01 10.99 10.43
N GLY A 149 -9.91 9.67 10.55
CA GLY A 149 -10.44 8.71 9.58
C GLY A 149 -9.36 8.13 8.66
N TRP A 150 -9.79 7.51 7.56
CA TRP A 150 -8.90 7.01 6.51
C TRP A 150 -8.28 8.16 5.71
N ASN A 151 -6.99 8.04 5.46
CA ASN A 151 -6.20 8.93 4.63
C ASN A 151 -5.51 8.11 3.55
N THR A 152 -5.70 8.48 2.30
CA THR A 152 -4.95 7.92 1.17
C THR A 152 -3.72 8.79 0.91
N ILE A 153 -2.55 8.17 0.94
CA ILE A 153 -1.27 8.83 0.67
C ILE A 153 -0.71 8.26 -0.63
N ASP A 154 -0.71 9.08 -1.66
CA ASP A 154 -0.10 8.80 -2.97
C ASP A 154 1.13 9.67 -3.16
N ILE A 155 2.28 9.04 -3.44
CA ILE A 155 3.58 9.70 -3.53
C ILE A 155 4.21 9.49 -4.89
N ASP A 156 4.61 10.58 -5.56
CA ASP A 156 5.58 10.52 -6.64
C ASP A 156 6.98 10.46 -6.05
N LEU A 157 7.57 9.27 -6.02
CA LEU A 157 8.83 9.03 -5.35
C LEU A 157 9.98 9.84 -5.95
N VAL A 158 9.98 10.03 -7.26
CA VAL A 158 11.06 10.76 -7.95
C VAL A 158 11.01 12.25 -7.65
N THR A 159 9.80 12.80 -7.59
CA THR A 159 9.59 14.21 -7.28
C THR A 159 9.82 14.51 -5.80
N GLU A 160 9.31 13.64 -4.94
CA GLU A 160 9.33 13.85 -3.49
C GLU A 160 10.71 13.56 -2.88
N PHE A 161 11.39 12.51 -3.35
CA PHE A 161 12.69 12.07 -2.82
C PHE A 161 13.78 12.29 -3.86
N VAL A 162 14.24 13.53 -3.97
CA VAL A 162 15.28 13.92 -4.94
C VAL A 162 16.54 13.06 -4.77
N GLY A 163 16.97 12.42 -5.86
CA GLY A 163 18.13 11.53 -5.86
C GLY A 163 17.82 10.10 -5.43
N ILE A 164 16.55 9.72 -5.30
CA ILE A 164 16.15 8.34 -5.00
C ILE A 164 16.71 7.36 -6.04
N ASN A 165 17.24 6.24 -5.54
CA ASN A 165 17.61 5.12 -6.41
C ASN A 165 16.50 4.06 -6.38
N LEU A 166 15.56 4.17 -7.31
CA LEU A 166 14.43 3.23 -7.42
C LEU A 166 14.87 1.79 -7.67
N ALA A 167 16.05 1.57 -8.28
CA ALA A 167 16.57 0.22 -8.50
C ALA A 167 17.07 -0.46 -7.21
N ASN A 168 17.06 0.24 -6.07
CA ASN A 168 17.59 -0.29 -4.81
C ASN A 168 16.72 0.08 -3.61
N ILE A 169 15.41 -0.02 -3.73
CA ILE A 169 14.50 0.14 -2.58
C ILE A 169 14.49 -1.18 -1.80
N ILE A 170 15.08 -1.18 -0.61
CA ILE A 170 15.21 -2.36 0.23
C ILE A 170 14.20 -2.41 1.37
N GLN A 171 13.63 -1.28 1.71
CA GLN A 171 12.75 -1.10 2.87
C GLN A 171 11.89 0.14 2.70
N ILE A 172 10.75 0.18 3.38
CA ILE A 172 10.00 1.40 3.67
C ILE A 172 9.95 1.61 5.17
N LYS A 173 9.98 2.88 5.58
CA LYS A 173 10.03 3.26 6.98
C LYS A 173 9.00 4.34 7.28
N TRP A 174 8.33 4.19 8.39
CA TRP A 174 7.50 5.22 9.02
C TRP A 174 8.14 5.66 10.32
N ASP A 175 8.07 6.95 10.60
CA ASP A 175 8.55 7.57 11.85
C ASP A 175 7.52 8.57 12.35
N LYS A 176 7.64 8.99 13.61
CA LYS A 176 6.68 9.87 14.29
C LYS A 176 5.24 9.42 14.05
N MET A 177 5.03 8.13 14.16
CA MET A 177 3.70 7.55 13.98
C MET A 177 2.74 8.04 15.06
N PRO A 178 1.44 8.19 14.77
CA PRO A 178 0.41 8.29 15.79
C PRO A 178 0.50 7.13 16.78
N VAL A 179 0.09 7.34 18.04
CA VAL A 179 0.18 6.31 19.10
C VAL A 179 -0.49 5.01 18.71
N THR A 180 -1.58 5.13 17.96
CA THR A 180 -2.30 4.01 17.31
C THR A 180 -2.69 4.40 15.89
N CYS A 181 -2.60 3.46 14.96
CA CYS A 181 -3.10 3.64 13.60
C CYS A 181 -3.39 2.29 12.94
N TYR A 182 -4.05 2.33 11.80
CA TYR A 182 -4.20 1.17 10.91
C TYR A 182 -3.53 1.51 9.59
N ILE A 183 -2.88 0.53 8.98
CA ILE A 183 -2.26 0.66 7.66
C ILE A 183 -2.78 -0.46 6.78
N ASP A 184 -3.20 -0.08 5.57
CA ASP A 184 -3.70 -0.98 4.55
C ASP A 184 -3.26 -0.50 3.15
N ASN A 185 -3.47 -1.34 2.14
CA ASN A 185 -3.25 -1.03 0.73
C ASN A 185 -1.88 -0.42 0.43
N VAL A 186 -0.82 -1.09 0.89
CA VAL A 186 0.55 -0.63 0.71
C VAL A 186 1.15 -1.23 -0.56
N TYR A 187 1.39 -0.40 -1.58
CA TYR A 187 1.94 -0.85 -2.84
C TYR A 187 2.69 0.26 -3.59
N PHE A 188 3.59 -0.16 -4.47
CA PHE A 188 4.15 0.69 -5.52
C PHE A 188 3.34 0.52 -6.81
N TYR A 189 3.33 1.54 -7.66
CA TYR A 189 2.55 1.47 -8.89
C TYR A 189 3.15 2.29 -10.03
N LYS A 190 2.77 1.93 -11.26
CA LYS A 190 3.13 2.67 -12.47
C LYS A 190 2.33 3.97 -12.55
N PRO A 191 2.90 5.05 -13.04
CA PRO A 191 2.11 6.23 -13.38
C PRO A 191 1.06 5.83 -14.43
N VAL A 192 -0.11 6.44 -14.34
CA VAL A 192 -1.08 6.31 -15.44
C VAL A 192 -0.38 6.79 -16.71
N SER A 193 -0.25 5.92 -17.70
CA SER A 193 0.26 6.33 -18.99
C SER A 193 -0.71 7.38 -19.53
N THR A 194 -0.25 8.62 -19.63
CA THR A 194 -0.94 9.67 -20.37
C THR A 194 -0.64 9.54 -21.86
N GLU A 195 -0.15 8.40 -22.31
CA GLU A 195 -0.20 8.09 -23.72
C GLU A 195 -1.69 8.06 -24.07
N VAL A 196 -2.18 9.21 -24.51
CA VAL A 196 -3.27 9.23 -25.46
C VAL A 196 -2.75 8.32 -26.57
N ASP A 197 -3.27 7.08 -26.64
CA ASP A 197 -3.12 6.31 -27.86
C ASP A 197 -3.33 7.34 -28.95
N ASN A 198 -2.26 7.65 -29.69
CA ASN A 198 -2.43 8.35 -30.94
C ASN A 198 -3.33 7.42 -31.73
N ILE A 199 -4.64 7.62 -31.55
CA ILE A 199 -5.61 7.11 -32.50
C ILE A 199 -5.13 7.78 -33.78
N ILE A 200 -4.28 7.05 -34.51
CA ILE A 200 -4.04 7.34 -35.90
C ILE A 200 -5.41 7.11 -36.53
N ILE A 201 -6.25 8.16 -36.44
CA ILE A 201 -7.37 8.27 -37.34
C ILE A 201 -6.66 8.39 -38.68
N GLU A 202 -6.53 7.28 -39.40
CA GLU A 202 -6.18 7.28 -40.81
C GLU A 202 -7.29 7.99 -41.58
N ASN A 203 -7.52 9.23 -41.21
CA ASN A 203 -8.33 10.15 -42.00
C ASN A 203 -7.39 10.72 -43.08
N HIS A 204 -7.13 9.93 -44.11
CA HIS A 204 -6.51 10.42 -45.31
C HIS A 204 -7.48 11.40 -45.99
N ALA A 205 -7.58 12.61 -45.43
CA ALA A 205 -8.22 13.71 -46.12
C ALA A 205 -7.16 14.39 -47.00
N THR A 206 -7.28 14.23 -48.29
CA THR A 206 -6.41 14.89 -49.26
C THR A 206 -7.02 16.23 -49.69
N LYS A 207 -6.25 17.30 -49.60
CA LYS A 207 -6.65 18.62 -50.15
C LYS A 207 -6.27 18.69 -51.62
N VAL A 208 -7.23 19.01 -52.45
CA VAL A 208 -7.05 19.15 -53.90
C VAL A 208 -7.57 20.51 -54.35
N ILE A 209 -6.83 21.20 -55.23
CA ILE A 209 -7.28 22.42 -55.87
C ILE A 209 -7.59 22.11 -57.34
N GLU A 210 -8.84 22.25 -57.73
CA GLU A 210 -9.30 22.06 -59.10
C GLU A 210 -9.99 23.34 -59.55
N ASN A 211 -9.58 23.86 -60.71
CA ASN A 211 -10.12 25.12 -61.31
C ASN A 211 -10.11 26.29 -60.30
N GLY A 212 -9.09 26.36 -59.41
CA GLY A 212 -8.97 27.43 -58.42
C GLY A 212 -9.85 27.26 -57.17
N GLN A 213 -10.59 26.16 -57.03
CA GLN A 213 -11.40 25.83 -55.88
C GLN A 213 -10.76 24.74 -55.02
N LEU A 214 -10.82 24.89 -53.68
CA LEU A 214 -10.34 23.92 -52.72
C LEU A 214 -11.39 22.84 -52.48
N PHE A 215 -10.98 21.59 -52.61
CA PHE A 215 -11.76 20.41 -52.25
C PHE A 215 -11.00 19.57 -51.24
N ILE A 216 -11.76 18.86 -50.41
CA ILE A 216 -11.28 17.88 -49.44
C ILE A 216 -11.83 16.50 -49.86
N ILE A 217 -10.94 15.57 -50.13
CA ILE A 217 -11.31 14.18 -50.41
C ILE A 217 -11.12 13.38 -49.13
N ARG A 218 -12.18 12.75 -48.63
CA ARG A 218 -12.16 11.89 -47.47
C ARG A 218 -12.90 10.58 -47.77
N ASN A 219 -12.23 9.45 -47.60
CA ASN A 219 -12.78 8.12 -47.89
C ASN A 219 -13.37 8.03 -49.32
N GLY A 220 -12.72 8.64 -50.31
CA GLY A 220 -13.18 8.65 -51.69
C GLY A 220 -14.34 9.60 -51.99
N VAL A 221 -14.86 10.33 -51.02
CA VAL A 221 -15.90 11.35 -51.17
C VAL A 221 -15.26 12.73 -51.23
N LYS A 222 -15.68 13.54 -52.22
CA LYS A 222 -15.19 14.90 -52.44
C LYS A 222 -16.11 15.89 -51.79
N PHE A 223 -15.56 16.80 -51.02
CA PHE A 223 -16.28 17.91 -50.32
C PHE A 223 -15.74 19.26 -50.82
N ASP A 224 -16.59 20.26 -50.90
CA ASP A 224 -16.14 21.62 -51.11
C ASP A 224 -15.65 22.28 -49.80
N ALA A 225 -15.18 23.52 -49.89
CA ALA A 225 -14.70 24.28 -48.73
C ALA A 225 -15.75 24.55 -47.64
N THR A 226 -17.03 24.35 -47.93
CA THR A 226 -18.14 24.51 -47.00
C THR A 226 -18.52 23.18 -46.32
N GLY A 227 -17.91 22.07 -46.75
CA GLY A 227 -18.20 20.72 -46.26
C GLY A 227 -19.35 20.01 -46.99
N SER A 228 -19.81 20.59 -48.12
CA SER A 228 -20.85 19.98 -48.94
C SER A 228 -20.25 18.94 -49.91
N VAL A 229 -20.96 17.82 -50.09
CA VAL A 229 -20.52 16.75 -51.04
C VAL A 229 -20.66 17.29 -52.46
N VAL A 230 -19.56 17.18 -53.20
CA VAL A 230 -19.51 17.49 -54.63
C VAL A 230 -19.66 16.20 -55.43
N ARG A 231 -20.68 16.11 -56.24
CA ARG A 231 -20.98 14.94 -57.11
C ARG A 231 -20.33 15.12 -58.48
#